data_b8e0e922b992896838eeffd5202c88ad
#
_entry.id   b8e0e922b992896838eeffd5202c88ad
#
_cell.length_a   1.000
_cell.length_b   1.000
_cell.length_c   1.000
_cell.angle_alpha   90.00
_cell.angle_beta   90.00
_cell.angle_gamma   90.00
#
_symmetry.space_group_name_H-M   'P 1'
#
loop_
_entity.id
_entity.type
_entity.pdbx_description
1 polymer ?
#
loop_
_entity_poly.entity_id
_entity_poly.type
_entity_poly.pdbx_seq_one_letter_code
_entity_poly.pdbx_strand_id
1 'polypeptide(L)'
;MPAALLLAGYLAIACAGESALHQAVEKGERKLVEQLLTSGADITVRTESGETVLHYAAFPKDAWFATRLIAAGADPCALNNAGESPLFWSALEGNVAVARTLLRQRADANARDAKGNLALHAAAHNGEAAMVRLLLPQTKEPNARNREGLTPRDYAAASGHTAVVKLLEGAHQ
;
A
#
# COMPACT_ATOMS: atom_id res chain seq x y z
N MET A 1 -15.34 33.52 -4.58
CA MET A 1 -14.60 33.09 -5.78
C MET A 1 -13.10 32.89 -5.50
N PRO A 2 -12.64 32.09 -4.50
CA PRO A 2 -11.21 31.75 -4.42
C PRO A 2 -10.89 30.25 -4.60
N ALA A 3 -11.89 29.36 -4.59
CA ALA A 3 -11.62 27.90 -4.70
C ALA A 3 -11.16 27.44 -6.09
N ALA A 4 -11.62 28.10 -7.15
CA ALA A 4 -11.26 27.74 -8.52
C ALA A 4 -9.81 28.09 -8.89
N LEU A 5 -9.23 29.14 -8.28
CA LEU A 5 -7.84 29.54 -8.55
C LEU A 5 -6.82 28.62 -7.84
N LEU A 6 -7.17 28.07 -6.68
CA LEU A 6 -6.31 27.09 -5.97
C LEU A 6 -6.27 25.75 -6.70
N LEU A 7 -7.39 25.31 -7.28
CA LEU A 7 -7.46 24.10 -8.11
C LEU A 7 -6.65 24.26 -9.41
N ALA A 8 -6.64 25.43 -10.03
CA ALA A 8 -5.85 25.69 -11.24
C ALA A 8 -4.32 25.66 -10.98
N GLY A 9 -3.87 26.08 -9.80
CA GLY A 9 -2.46 25.99 -9.39
C GLY A 9 -1.99 24.55 -9.16
N TYR A 10 -2.85 23.66 -8.65
CA TYR A 10 -2.54 22.25 -8.46
C TYR A 10 -2.57 21.43 -9.76
N LEU A 11 -3.38 21.85 -10.75
CA LEU A 11 -3.39 21.23 -12.09
C LEU A 11 -2.10 21.50 -12.88
N ALA A 12 -1.32 22.51 -12.52
CA ALA A 12 -0.11 22.92 -13.26
C ALA A 12 1.20 22.26 -12.76
N ILE A 13 1.17 21.51 -11.66
CA ILE A 13 2.35 20.83 -11.09
C ILE A 13 2.17 19.33 -11.20
N ALA A 14 1.78 18.83 -12.37
CA ALA A 14 1.90 17.42 -12.68
C ALA A 14 3.36 17.12 -13.06
N CYS A 15 4.23 16.90 -12.06
CA CYS A 15 5.49 16.24 -12.32
C CYS A 15 5.20 14.80 -12.72
N ALA A 16 5.53 14.43 -13.96
CA ALA A 16 5.67 13.07 -14.45
C ALA A 16 4.54 12.08 -14.01
N GLY A 17 3.32 12.27 -14.55
CA GLY A 17 2.25 11.26 -14.42
C GLY A 17 1.47 11.25 -13.10
N GLU A 18 1.90 11.94 -12.06
CA GLU A 18 1.14 12.05 -10.80
C GLU A 18 -0.01 13.05 -10.94
N SER A 19 -1.22 12.62 -10.57
CA SER A 19 -2.36 13.53 -10.49
C SER A 19 -2.37 14.31 -9.18
N ALA A 20 -3.10 15.45 -9.15
CA ALA A 20 -3.31 16.21 -7.93
C ALA A 20 -3.89 15.36 -6.78
N LEU A 21 -4.64 14.31 -7.13
CA LEU A 21 -5.21 13.38 -6.15
C LEU A 21 -4.12 12.50 -5.48
N HIS A 22 -3.12 12.02 -6.23
CA HIS A 22 -1.98 11.28 -5.66
C HIS A 22 -1.25 12.14 -4.64
N GLN A 23 -0.90 13.38 -5.00
CA GLN A 23 -0.19 14.30 -4.13
C GLN A 23 -0.99 14.68 -2.88
N ALA A 24 -2.29 14.93 -3.03
CA ALA A 24 -3.16 15.25 -1.89
C ALA A 24 -3.27 14.09 -0.89
N VAL A 25 -3.30 12.84 -1.41
CA VAL A 25 -3.32 11.63 -0.57
C VAL A 25 -1.98 11.44 0.13
N GLU A 26 -0.85 11.54 -0.59
CA GLU A 26 0.49 11.41 -0.02
C GLU A 26 0.73 12.39 1.14
N LYS A 27 0.32 13.65 0.94
CA LYS A 27 0.46 14.71 1.95
C LYS A 27 -0.56 14.63 3.09
N GLY A 28 -1.52 13.72 3.02
CA GLY A 28 -2.56 13.58 4.03
C GLY A 28 -3.59 14.73 4.06
N GLU A 29 -3.83 15.38 2.93
CA GLU A 29 -4.69 16.56 2.80
C GLU A 29 -6.16 16.18 2.60
N ARG A 30 -6.85 15.69 3.65
CA ARG A 30 -8.24 15.20 3.59
C ARG A 30 -9.21 16.15 2.88
N LYS A 31 -9.15 17.45 3.19
CA LYS A 31 -10.06 18.44 2.59
C LYS A 31 -9.86 18.55 1.09
N LEU A 32 -8.61 18.53 0.64
CA LEU A 32 -8.29 18.59 -0.80
C LEU A 32 -8.71 17.31 -1.51
N VAL A 33 -8.49 16.14 -0.90
CA VAL A 33 -8.98 14.86 -1.44
C VAL A 33 -10.49 14.87 -1.62
N GLU A 34 -11.27 15.34 -0.62
CA GLU A 34 -12.72 15.47 -0.77
C GLU A 34 -13.13 16.44 -1.89
N GLN A 35 -12.47 17.60 -1.98
CA GLN A 35 -12.73 18.56 -3.05
C GLN A 35 -12.45 17.97 -4.44
N LEU A 36 -11.33 17.29 -4.60
CA LEU A 36 -10.95 16.66 -5.86
C LEU A 36 -11.93 15.55 -6.25
N LEU A 37 -12.30 14.67 -5.32
CA LEU A 37 -13.28 13.61 -5.58
C LEU A 37 -14.66 14.19 -5.92
N THR A 38 -15.10 15.24 -5.22
CA THR A 38 -16.40 15.89 -5.48
C THR A 38 -16.40 16.62 -6.84
N SER A 39 -15.26 17.14 -7.28
CA SER A 39 -15.11 17.77 -8.61
C SER A 39 -14.93 16.78 -9.74
N GLY A 40 -14.99 15.47 -9.48
CA GLY A 40 -14.91 14.43 -10.50
C GLY A 40 -13.48 14.06 -10.91
N ALA A 41 -12.51 14.20 -9.99
CA ALA A 41 -11.15 13.71 -10.25
C ALA A 41 -11.17 12.21 -10.59
N ASP A 42 -10.44 11.84 -11.64
CA ASP A 42 -10.37 10.44 -12.09
C ASP A 42 -9.59 9.59 -11.09
N ILE A 43 -10.28 8.66 -10.44
CA ILE A 43 -9.74 7.72 -9.45
C ILE A 43 -8.86 6.62 -10.09
N THR A 44 -8.94 6.46 -11.41
CA THR A 44 -8.26 5.38 -12.15
C THR A 44 -6.90 5.79 -12.71
N VAL A 45 -6.54 7.07 -12.59
CA VAL A 45 -5.25 7.58 -13.06
C VAL A 45 -4.11 6.83 -12.39
N ARG A 46 -3.11 6.50 -13.20
CA ARG A 46 -1.87 5.84 -12.76
C ARG A 46 -0.66 6.73 -13.03
N THR A 47 0.34 6.63 -12.18
CA THR A 47 1.66 7.24 -12.44
C THR A 47 2.37 6.53 -13.60
N GLU A 48 3.51 7.04 -14.02
CA GLU A 48 4.36 6.38 -15.04
C GLU A 48 4.80 4.97 -14.60
N SER A 49 4.99 4.75 -13.29
CA SER A 49 5.32 3.44 -12.72
C SER A 49 4.08 2.58 -12.43
N GLY A 50 2.89 3.06 -12.81
CA GLY A 50 1.63 2.32 -12.71
C GLY A 50 0.95 2.38 -11.35
N GLU A 51 1.44 3.19 -10.39
CA GLU A 51 0.80 3.33 -9.09
C GLU A 51 -0.56 4.02 -9.21
N THR A 52 -1.50 3.56 -8.42
CA THR A 52 -2.80 4.20 -8.24
C THR A 52 -2.80 5.07 -6.97
N VAL A 53 -3.79 5.95 -6.84
CA VAL A 53 -3.98 6.75 -5.62
C VAL A 53 -4.08 5.89 -4.36
N LEU A 54 -4.49 4.63 -4.48
CA LEU A 54 -4.60 3.71 -3.36
C LEU A 54 -3.24 3.17 -2.89
N HIS A 55 -2.23 3.10 -3.76
CA HIS A 55 -0.85 2.85 -3.34
C HIS A 55 -0.35 3.99 -2.44
N TYR A 56 -0.62 5.23 -2.83
CA TYR A 56 -0.25 6.42 -2.06
C TYR A 56 -0.95 6.52 -0.71
N ALA A 57 -2.11 5.88 -0.53
CA ALA A 57 -2.78 5.79 0.76
C ALA A 57 -1.98 5.03 1.83
N ALA A 58 -0.89 4.36 1.46
CA ALA A 58 0.03 3.71 2.40
C ALA A 58 0.82 4.73 3.24
N PHE A 59 1.11 5.92 2.72
CA PHE A 59 1.96 6.92 3.38
C PHE A 59 1.31 7.62 4.57
N PRO A 60 0.11 8.24 4.46
CA PRO A 60 -0.54 8.82 5.61
C PRO A 60 -0.95 7.71 6.59
N LYS A 61 -0.57 7.83 7.87
CA LYS A 61 -0.94 6.85 8.91
C LYS A 61 -2.41 6.97 9.32
N ASP A 62 -3.30 7.00 8.34
CA ASP A 62 -4.71 7.28 8.47
C ASP A 62 -5.53 6.48 7.46
N ALA A 63 -6.22 5.46 7.95
CA ALA A 63 -7.04 4.57 7.13
C ALA A 63 -8.24 5.27 6.45
N TRP A 64 -8.53 6.53 6.82
CA TRP A 64 -9.57 7.32 6.19
C TRP A 64 -9.35 7.44 4.68
N PHE A 65 -8.08 7.68 4.24
CA PHE A 65 -7.75 7.81 2.82
C PHE A 65 -8.10 6.54 2.05
N ALA A 66 -7.61 5.39 2.50
CA ALA A 66 -7.93 4.11 1.86
C ALA A 66 -9.43 3.85 1.83
N THR A 67 -10.14 4.08 2.94
CA THR A 67 -11.59 3.90 3.03
C THR A 67 -12.32 4.81 2.04
N ARG A 68 -11.93 6.08 1.98
CA ARG A 68 -12.59 7.07 1.11
C ARG A 68 -12.33 6.82 -0.37
N LEU A 69 -11.10 6.45 -0.73
CA LEU A 69 -10.73 6.14 -2.11
C LEU A 69 -11.43 4.88 -2.61
N ILE A 70 -11.52 3.82 -1.79
CA ILE A 70 -12.25 2.60 -2.14
C ILE A 70 -13.74 2.89 -2.31
N ALA A 71 -14.33 3.71 -1.42
CA ALA A 71 -15.72 4.15 -1.58
C ALA A 71 -15.95 4.98 -2.86
N ALA A 72 -14.91 5.62 -3.39
CA ALA A 72 -14.94 6.33 -4.67
C ALA A 72 -14.65 5.42 -5.89
N GLY A 73 -14.42 4.12 -5.68
CA GLY A 73 -14.22 3.13 -6.74
C GLY A 73 -12.77 2.75 -7.02
N ALA A 74 -11.82 3.12 -6.14
CA ALA A 74 -10.44 2.64 -6.27
C ALA A 74 -10.37 1.11 -6.09
N ASP A 75 -9.62 0.43 -6.95
CA ASP A 75 -9.43 -1.02 -6.90
C ASP A 75 -8.38 -1.41 -5.85
N PRO A 76 -8.75 -2.13 -4.76
CA PRO A 76 -7.83 -2.57 -3.72
C PRO A 76 -6.82 -3.63 -4.18
N CYS A 77 -7.05 -4.25 -5.34
CA CYS A 77 -6.19 -5.29 -5.91
C CYS A 77 -5.31 -4.78 -7.06
N ALA A 78 -5.35 -3.48 -7.37
CA ALA A 78 -4.56 -2.91 -8.46
C ALA A 78 -3.06 -3.18 -8.25
N LEU A 79 -2.36 -3.55 -9.32
CA LEU A 79 -0.91 -3.74 -9.30
C LEU A 79 -0.23 -2.60 -10.07
N ASN A 80 0.92 -2.12 -9.59
CA ASN A 80 1.80 -1.22 -10.33
C ASN A 80 2.68 -2.01 -11.33
N ASN A 81 3.57 -1.34 -12.06
CA ASN A 81 4.44 -1.98 -13.06
C ASN A 81 5.45 -2.97 -12.43
N ALA A 82 5.76 -2.83 -11.15
CA ALA A 82 6.58 -3.76 -10.39
C ALA A 82 5.78 -4.95 -9.83
N GLY A 83 4.46 -5.03 -10.10
CA GLY A 83 3.57 -6.06 -9.56
C GLY A 83 3.20 -5.86 -8.09
N GLU A 84 3.52 -4.71 -7.52
CA GLU A 84 3.20 -4.40 -6.14
C GLU A 84 1.75 -3.94 -6.01
N SER A 85 1.09 -4.35 -4.93
CA SER A 85 -0.27 -3.93 -4.60
C SER A 85 -0.28 -2.81 -3.53
N PRO A 86 -1.40 -2.09 -3.32
CA PRO A 86 -1.55 -1.17 -2.19
C PRO A 86 -1.31 -1.85 -0.83
N LEU A 87 -1.67 -3.14 -0.71
CA LEU A 87 -1.39 -3.92 0.50
C LEU A 87 0.12 -4.15 0.69
N PHE A 88 0.86 -4.43 -0.38
CA PHE A 88 2.32 -4.55 -0.34
C PHE A 88 2.96 -3.24 0.14
N TRP A 89 2.55 -2.10 -0.40
CA TRP A 89 3.02 -0.78 0.02
C TRP A 89 2.68 -0.48 1.48
N SER A 90 1.45 -0.82 1.90
CA SER A 90 1.06 -0.67 3.32
C SER A 90 1.92 -1.52 4.25
N ALA A 91 2.36 -2.71 3.79
CA ALA A 91 3.26 -3.58 4.53
C ALA A 91 4.68 -3.03 4.59
N LEU A 92 5.15 -2.44 3.50
CA LEU A 92 6.45 -1.77 3.41
C LEU A 92 6.52 -0.56 4.36
N GLU A 93 5.45 0.25 4.42
CA GLU A 93 5.36 1.44 5.28
C GLU A 93 4.94 1.12 6.74
N GLY A 94 4.66 -0.15 7.06
CA GLY A 94 4.18 -0.54 8.38
C GLY A 94 2.80 0.02 8.73
N ASN A 95 1.99 0.41 7.73
CA ASN A 95 0.68 1.02 7.94
C ASN A 95 -0.42 -0.03 8.17
N VAL A 96 -0.47 -0.56 9.39
CA VAL A 96 -1.41 -1.62 9.79
C VAL A 96 -2.87 -1.20 9.62
N ALA A 97 -3.19 0.09 9.81
CA ALA A 97 -4.56 0.58 9.72
C ALA A 97 -5.07 0.52 8.27
N VAL A 98 -4.26 0.95 7.32
CA VAL A 98 -4.55 0.88 5.87
C VAL A 98 -4.58 -0.58 5.41
N ALA A 99 -3.57 -1.40 5.79
CA ALA A 99 -3.53 -2.82 5.44
C ALA A 99 -4.79 -3.57 5.91
N ARG A 100 -5.26 -3.30 7.14
CA ARG A 100 -6.51 -3.87 7.66
C ARG A 100 -7.73 -3.46 6.83
N THR A 101 -7.79 -2.20 6.39
CA THR A 101 -8.87 -1.71 5.53
C THR A 101 -8.85 -2.43 4.18
N LEU A 102 -7.68 -2.54 3.56
CA LEU A 102 -7.48 -3.22 2.28
C LEU A 102 -7.89 -4.71 2.36
N LEU A 103 -7.47 -5.43 3.41
CA LEU A 103 -7.84 -6.84 3.64
C LEU A 103 -9.35 -7.02 3.82
N ARG A 104 -10.04 -6.11 4.52
CA ARG A 104 -11.51 -6.12 4.62
C ARG A 104 -12.18 -5.92 3.27
N GLN A 105 -11.54 -5.23 2.36
CA GLN A 105 -11.98 -5.01 0.97
C GLN A 105 -11.42 -6.06 0.00
N ARG A 106 -11.01 -7.22 0.54
CA ARG A 106 -10.55 -8.40 -0.21
C ARG A 106 -9.27 -8.20 -1.01
N ALA A 107 -8.40 -7.26 -0.61
CA ALA A 107 -7.04 -7.21 -1.15
C ALA A 107 -6.35 -8.57 -0.94
N ASP A 108 -5.66 -9.05 -1.98
CA ASP A 108 -5.02 -10.36 -1.95
C ASP A 108 -3.67 -10.31 -1.22
N ALA A 109 -3.59 -10.93 -0.03
CA ALA A 109 -2.35 -11.06 0.74
C ALA A 109 -1.32 -12.01 0.08
N ASN A 110 -1.75 -12.77 -0.93
CA ASN A 110 -0.92 -13.73 -1.65
C ASN A 110 -0.45 -13.21 -3.02
N ALA A 111 -0.80 -11.97 -3.37
CA ALA A 111 -0.28 -11.30 -4.56
C ALA A 111 1.24 -11.20 -4.46
N ARG A 112 1.93 -11.51 -5.58
CA ARG A 112 3.39 -11.47 -5.66
C ARG A 112 3.84 -10.32 -6.56
N ASP A 113 4.84 -9.60 -6.10
CA ASP A 113 5.52 -8.60 -6.93
C ASP A 113 6.35 -9.24 -8.06
N ALA A 114 6.98 -8.43 -8.89
CA ALA A 114 7.85 -8.90 -9.98
C ALA A 114 9.07 -9.71 -9.51
N LYS A 115 9.47 -9.61 -8.24
CA LYS A 115 10.53 -10.41 -7.62
C LYS A 115 9.98 -11.67 -6.93
N GLY A 116 8.67 -11.88 -6.94
CA GLY A 116 8.01 -13.00 -6.27
C GLY A 116 7.77 -12.77 -4.77
N ASN A 117 7.95 -11.55 -4.26
CA ASN A 117 7.70 -11.23 -2.87
C ASN A 117 6.21 -11.09 -2.59
N LEU A 118 5.79 -11.50 -1.42
CA LEU A 118 4.49 -11.22 -0.81
C LEU A 118 4.58 -9.95 0.06
N ALA A 119 3.46 -9.34 0.40
CA ALA A 119 3.41 -8.29 1.41
C ALA A 119 4.06 -8.73 2.74
N LEU A 120 4.01 -10.03 3.07
CA LEU A 120 4.67 -10.59 4.26
C LEU A 120 6.21 -10.49 4.18
N HIS A 121 6.82 -10.58 2.98
CA HIS A 121 8.27 -10.35 2.81
C HIS A 121 8.64 -8.90 3.13
N ALA A 122 7.85 -7.93 2.63
CA ALA A 122 8.06 -6.51 2.90
C ALA A 122 7.96 -6.19 4.41
N ALA A 123 6.90 -6.68 5.06
CA ALA A 123 6.71 -6.52 6.52
C ALA A 123 7.86 -7.15 7.33
N ALA A 124 8.35 -8.31 6.90
CA ALA A 124 9.43 -9.02 7.57
C ALA A 124 10.78 -8.29 7.39
N HIS A 125 11.06 -7.77 6.20
CA HIS A 125 12.26 -6.99 5.90
C HIS A 125 12.38 -5.73 6.77
N ASN A 126 11.27 -5.05 7.02
CA ASN A 126 11.24 -3.82 7.81
C ASN A 126 11.00 -4.05 9.31
N GLY A 127 10.86 -5.31 9.75
CA GLY A 127 10.70 -5.64 11.16
C GLY A 127 9.33 -5.29 11.73
N GLU A 128 8.31 -5.10 10.87
CA GLU A 128 6.97 -4.66 11.23
C GLU A 128 6.15 -5.79 11.87
N ALA A 129 6.45 -6.11 13.14
CA ALA A 129 5.85 -7.24 13.85
C ALA A 129 4.32 -7.19 13.91
N ALA A 130 3.71 -6.00 14.03
CA ALA A 130 2.27 -5.84 14.02
C ALA A 130 1.65 -6.15 12.64
N MET A 131 2.34 -5.77 11.57
CA MET A 131 1.96 -6.09 10.20
C MET A 131 2.10 -7.59 9.92
N VAL A 132 3.21 -8.19 10.36
CA VAL A 132 3.42 -9.65 10.25
C VAL A 132 2.28 -10.42 10.94
N ARG A 133 1.89 -10.05 12.17
CA ARG A 133 0.73 -10.66 12.86
C ARG A 133 -0.59 -10.49 12.10
N LEU A 134 -0.77 -9.38 11.40
CA LEU A 134 -1.97 -9.14 10.58
C LEU A 134 -1.98 -10.01 9.32
N LEU A 135 -0.85 -10.14 8.64
CA LEU A 135 -0.74 -10.81 7.34
C LEU A 135 -0.66 -12.34 7.47
N LEU A 136 0.00 -12.88 8.52
CA LEU A 136 0.20 -14.32 8.69
C LEU A 136 -1.07 -15.16 8.49
N PRO A 137 -2.20 -14.87 9.15
CA PRO A 137 -3.42 -15.68 9.01
C PRO A 137 -4.08 -15.53 7.63
N GLN A 138 -3.67 -14.55 6.83
CA GLN A 138 -4.18 -14.29 5.47
C GLN A 138 -3.27 -14.87 4.38
N THR A 139 -2.05 -15.27 4.74
CA THR A 139 -1.05 -15.78 3.82
C THR A 139 -1.11 -17.30 3.75
N LYS A 140 -1.36 -17.86 2.55
CA LYS A 140 -1.47 -19.31 2.35
C LYS A 140 -0.15 -20.04 2.57
N GLU A 141 0.95 -19.41 2.16
CA GLU A 141 2.30 -19.96 2.23
C GLU A 141 3.23 -18.98 2.95
N PRO A 142 3.24 -18.95 4.30
CA PRO A 142 4.08 -18.00 5.06
C PRO A 142 5.58 -18.14 4.80
N ASN A 143 6.02 -19.30 4.33
CA ASN A 143 7.40 -19.60 3.96
C ASN A 143 7.66 -19.62 2.46
N ALA A 144 6.76 -19.03 1.70
CA ALA A 144 6.94 -18.91 0.27
C ALA A 144 8.31 -18.29 -0.05
N ARG A 145 9.01 -18.88 -1.02
CA ARG A 145 10.27 -18.32 -1.52
C ARG A 145 9.99 -17.37 -2.66
N ASN A 146 10.67 -16.23 -2.65
CA ASN A 146 10.71 -15.32 -3.78
C ASN A 146 11.63 -15.86 -4.91
N ARG A 147 11.86 -15.08 -5.95
CA ARG A 147 12.74 -15.49 -7.08
C ARG A 147 14.21 -15.60 -6.72
N GLU A 148 14.64 -15.02 -5.61
CA GLU A 148 15.99 -15.14 -5.04
C GLU A 148 16.12 -16.35 -4.10
N GLY A 149 15.02 -17.10 -3.90
CA GLY A 149 14.97 -18.25 -3.00
C GLY A 149 14.79 -17.87 -1.52
N LEU A 150 14.57 -16.60 -1.20
CA LEU A 150 14.45 -16.07 0.16
C LEU A 150 13.01 -16.13 0.65
N THR A 151 12.83 -16.51 1.92
CA THR A 151 11.57 -16.48 2.64
C THR A 151 11.39 -15.16 3.42
N PRO A 152 10.18 -14.81 3.89
CA PRO A 152 9.99 -13.68 4.80
C PRO A 152 10.89 -13.78 6.05
N ARG A 153 11.08 -15.00 6.59
CA ARG A 153 11.96 -15.24 7.73
C ARG A 153 13.42 -14.92 7.40
N ASP A 154 13.90 -15.26 6.20
CA ASP A 154 15.27 -14.98 5.78
C ASP A 154 15.51 -13.47 5.71
N TYR A 155 14.54 -12.69 5.20
CA TYR A 155 14.58 -11.23 5.23
C TYR A 155 14.65 -10.66 6.65
N ALA A 156 13.79 -11.16 7.56
CA ALA A 156 13.79 -10.72 8.95
C ALA A 156 15.13 -11.04 9.65
N ALA A 157 15.69 -12.23 9.40
CA ALA A 157 16.96 -12.65 9.98
C ALA A 157 18.13 -11.81 9.44
N ALA A 158 18.18 -11.56 8.13
CA ALA A 158 19.22 -10.73 7.50
C ALA A 158 19.19 -9.29 8.00
N SER A 159 17.99 -8.76 8.32
CA SER A 159 17.78 -7.41 8.87
C SER A 159 17.89 -7.34 10.41
N GLY A 160 18.13 -8.47 11.11
CA GLY A 160 18.27 -8.51 12.56
C GLY A 160 16.95 -8.41 13.35
N HIS A 161 15.81 -8.61 12.71
CA HIS A 161 14.48 -8.48 13.34
C HIS A 161 14.06 -9.73 14.11
N THR A 162 14.72 -10.03 15.23
CA THR A 162 14.55 -11.25 16.02
C THR A 162 13.10 -11.51 16.48
N ALA A 163 12.34 -10.45 16.78
CA ALA A 163 10.93 -10.58 17.14
C ALA A 163 10.08 -11.11 15.99
N VAL A 164 10.35 -10.65 14.76
CA VAL A 164 9.68 -11.11 13.54
C VAL A 164 10.09 -12.53 13.19
N VAL A 165 11.38 -12.86 13.33
CA VAL A 165 11.88 -14.25 13.14
C VAL A 165 11.10 -15.22 14.01
N LYS A 166 10.96 -14.93 15.33
CA LYS A 166 10.18 -15.77 16.25
C LYS A 166 8.72 -15.92 15.86
N LEU A 167 8.08 -14.84 15.36
CA LEU A 167 6.69 -14.89 14.88
C LEU A 167 6.54 -15.82 13.69
N LEU A 168 7.48 -15.75 12.74
CA LEU A 168 7.47 -16.56 11.54
C LEU A 168 7.83 -18.02 11.81
N GLU A 169 8.65 -18.32 12.81
CA GLU A 169 8.92 -19.69 13.29
C GLU A 169 7.69 -20.36 13.90
N GLY A 170 6.89 -19.62 14.65
CA GLY A 170 5.67 -20.15 15.28
C GLY A 170 4.51 -20.41 14.31
N ALA A 171 4.60 -19.93 13.07
CA ALA A 171 3.57 -20.14 12.05
C ALA A 171 3.58 -21.54 11.42
N HIS A 172 4.44 -22.44 11.89
CA HIS A 172 4.60 -23.81 11.40
C HIS A 172 3.88 -24.88 12.23
N GLN A 173 3.17 -24.46 13.29
CA GLN A 173 2.38 -25.36 14.13
C GLN A 173 0.89 -25.20 13.83
#